data_6bb56c813cb275d0fb6612f7aa703eef
#
_entry.id   6bb56c813cb275d0fb6612f7aa703eef
#
_cell.length_a   1.000
_cell.length_b   1.000
_cell.length_c   1.000
_cell.angle_alpha   90.00
_cell.angle_beta   90.00
_cell.angle_gamma   90.00
#
_symmetry.space_group_name_H-M   'P 1'
#
loop_
_entity.id
_entity.type
_entity.pdbx_description
1 polymer ?
#
loop_
_entity_poly.entity_id
_entity_poly.type
_entity_poly.pdbx_seq_one_letter_code
_entity_poly.pdbx_strand_id
1 'polypeptide(L)'
;VLHTDDARVVEILDQVFPEFRALKPESSRQTLRSHMTSGWFQTLGAIWEKVPHPIRLFSIDRCFRREQAEDSHRLMSYHSASCVVAGELVTIEDGKAVARALLSAFGYTDFEFRPDEKRSKYYMPDTQTEVYAAHPDHGWVEVATFGIYSPVALAEYGIGIPVMNLGLGVEHMAMIMNK
;
A
#
# COMPACT_ATOMS: atom_id res chain seq x y z
N VAL A 1 16.78 15.14 2.81
CA VAL A 1 17.47 16.00 1.85
C VAL A 1 16.47 17.00 1.35
N LEU A 2 16.72 18.27 1.60
CA LEU A 2 15.86 19.34 1.08
C LEU A 2 16.11 19.43 -0.43
N HIS A 3 15.10 19.20 -1.25
CA HIS A 3 15.13 19.42 -2.68
C HIS A 3 14.90 20.92 -2.95
N THR A 4 15.86 21.75 -2.59
CA THR A 4 15.80 23.18 -2.91
C THR A 4 17.12 23.60 -3.54
N ASP A 5 17.03 24.26 -4.69
CA ASP A 5 18.15 24.89 -5.37
C ASP A 5 18.31 26.37 -4.93
N ASP A 6 17.51 26.81 -3.98
CA ASP A 6 17.61 28.16 -3.43
C ASP A 6 18.88 28.29 -2.58
N ALA A 7 19.89 28.91 -3.14
CA ALA A 7 21.20 29.13 -2.51
C ALA A 7 21.07 29.85 -1.14
N ARG A 8 20.06 30.71 -0.98
CA ARG A 8 19.81 31.44 0.27
C ARG A 8 19.32 30.51 1.37
N VAL A 9 18.48 29.52 1.04
CA VAL A 9 18.02 28.50 2.00
C VAL A 9 19.19 27.62 2.42
N VAL A 10 20.04 27.21 1.47
CA VAL A 10 21.24 26.41 1.75
C VAL A 10 22.19 27.19 2.66
N GLU A 11 22.43 28.47 2.40
CA GLU A 11 23.29 29.33 3.21
C GLU A 11 22.76 29.49 4.65
N ILE A 12 21.45 29.70 4.83
CA ILE A 12 20.82 29.79 6.14
C ILE A 12 20.97 28.45 6.92
N LEU A 13 20.74 27.33 6.25
CA LEU A 13 20.88 26.02 6.86
C LEU A 13 22.34 25.75 7.29
N ASP A 14 23.30 26.14 6.48
CA ASP A 14 24.73 26.01 6.81
C ASP A 14 25.15 26.88 7.98
N GLN A 15 24.48 28.02 8.18
CA GLN A 15 24.75 28.90 9.33
C GLN A 15 24.08 28.38 10.61
N VAL A 16 22.85 27.85 10.52
CA VAL A 16 22.07 27.40 11.68
C VAL A 16 22.48 25.98 12.12
N PHE A 17 22.83 25.13 11.16
CA PHE A 17 23.20 23.72 11.39
C PHE A 17 24.49 23.34 10.66
N PRO A 18 25.64 23.93 11.04
CA PRO A 18 26.93 23.67 10.36
C PRO A 18 27.33 22.19 10.37
N GLU A 19 26.86 21.42 11.34
CA GLU A 19 27.08 19.99 11.44
C GLU A 19 26.49 19.20 10.25
N PHE A 20 25.52 19.73 9.52
CA PHE A 20 24.94 19.04 8.35
C PHE A 20 25.97 18.87 7.22
N ARG A 21 26.98 19.73 7.13
CA ARG A 21 28.10 19.55 6.18
C ARG A 21 28.97 18.34 6.47
N ALA A 22 29.03 17.95 7.75
CA ALA A 22 29.81 16.80 8.19
C ALA A 22 29.05 15.47 8.07
N LEU A 23 27.74 15.50 7.80
CA LEU A 23 26.93 14.29 7.66
C LEU A 23 27.41 13.47 6.45
N LYS A 24 27.77 12.23 6.71
CA LYS A 24 28.08 11.26 5.67
C LYS A 24 26.94 10.26 5.57
N PRO A 25 26.48 9.94 4.35
CA PRO A 25 25.50 8.89 4.16
C PRO A 25 26.05 7.56 4.69
N GLU A 26 25.32 6.92 5.60
CA GLU A 26 25.64 5.57 6.07
C GLU A 26 24.67 4.58 5.45
N SER A 27 25.19 3.43 4.99
CA SER A 27 24.36 2.36 4.47
C SER A 27 23.53 1.76 5.60
N SER A 28 22.24 1.60 5.36
CA SER A 28 21.31 0.94 6.28
C SER A 28 20.67 -0.27 5.61
N ARG A 29 20.42 -1.34 6.39
CA ARG A 29 19.60 -2.48 5.97
C ARG A 29 18.11 -2.21 6.16
N GLN A 30 17.75 -1.10 6.78
CA GLN A 30 16.38 -0.68 6.99
C GLN A 30 16.02 0.40 6.00
N THR A 31 14.79 0.37 5.54
CA THR A 31 14.20 1.42 4.69
C THR A 31 12.83 1.80 5.23
N LEU A 32 12.39 3.00 4.90
CA LEU A 32 11.01 3.40 5.16
C LEU A 32 10.07 2.53 4.31
N ARG A 33 8.96 2.10 4.91
CA ARG A 33 7.98 1.29 4.20
C ARG A 33 7.32 2.07 3.07
N SER A 34 7.19 1.45 1.91
CA SER A 34 6.54 2.05 0.75
C SER A 34 5.04 1.74 0.67
N HIS A 35 4.57 0.72 1.40
CA HIS A 35 3.17 0.27 1.46
C HIS A 35 3.01 -0.72 2.62
N MET A 36 1.77 -1.00 3.02
CA MET A 36 1.49 -1.93 4.12
C MET A 36 1.52 -3.40 3.70
N THR A 37 1.32 -3.69 2.43
CA THR A 37 1.16 -5.05 1.88
C THR A 37 2.28 -6.01 2.26
N SER A 38 3.54 -5.59 2.14
CA SER A 38 4.70 -6.47 2.43
C SER A 38 4.88 -6.81 3.90
N GLY A 39 4.36 -5.99 4.81
CA GLY A 39 4.44 -6.23 6.25
C GLY A 39 3.61 -7.43 6.73
N TRP A 40 2.62 -7.83 5.96
CA TRP A 40 1.73 -8.93 6.33
C TRP A 40 2.42 -10.30 6.36
N PHE A 41 3.44 -10.53 5.54
CA PHE A 41 4.18 -11.80 5.56
C PHE A 41 4.79 -12.05 6.94
N GLN A 42 5.50 -11.08 7.49
CA GLN A 42 6.10 -11.19 8.82
C GLN A 42 5.04 -11.26 9.92
N THR A 43 3.99 -10.45 9.84
CA THR A 43 2.90 -10.43 10.81
C THR A 43 2.19 -11.78 10.86
N LEU A 44 1.78 -12.30 9.71
CA LEU A 44 1.11 -13.59 9.62
C LEU A 44 2.02 -14.71 10.11
N GLY A 45 3.28 -14.78 9.69
CA GLY A 45 4.23 -15.79 10.16
C GLY A 45 4.42 -15.76 11.68
N ALA A 46 4.42 -14.59 12.30
CA ALA A 46 4.57 -14.45 13.75
C ALA A 46 3.37 -14.95 14.57
N ILE A 47 2.17 -14.93 13.97
CA ILE A 47 0.92 -15.31 14.66
C ILE A 47 0.30 -16.62 14.14
N TRP A 48 0.85 -17.21 13.07
CA TRP A 48 0.24 -18.28 12.28
C TRP A 48 -0.28 -19.44 13.10
N GLU A 49 0.53 -19.93 14.03
CA GLU A 49 0.18 -21.04 14.91
C GLU A 49 -0.52 -20.62 16.21
N LYS A 50 -0.65 -19.31 16.44
CA LYS A 50 -1.13 -18.76 17.72
C LYS A 50 -2.60 -18.35 17.71
N VAL A 51 -3.17 -18.20 16.52
CA VAL A 51 -4.55 -17.72 16.35
C VAL A 51 -5.35 -18.68 15.47
N PRO A 52 -6.67 -18.83 15.74
CA PRO A 52 -7.52 -19.68 14.92
C PRO A 52 -7.72 -19.12 13.52
N HIS A 53 -7.92 -20.02 12.55
CA HIS A 53 -8.31 -19.69 11.19
C HIS A 53 -9.84 -19.64 11.02
N PRO A 54 -10.37 -18.81 10.09
CA PRO A 54 -9.67 -17.88 9.21
C PRO A 54 -9.12 -16.65 9.95
N ILE A 55 -7.95 -16.15 9.53
CA ILE A 55 -7.35 -14.93 10.06
C ILE A 55 -7.83 -13.75 9.23
N ARG A 56 -8.28 -12.69 9.89
CA ARG A 56 -8.66 -11.41 9.25
C ARG A 56 -8.01 -10.26 9.99
N LEU A 57 -7.17 -9.52 9.31
CA LEU A 57 -6.43 -8.39 9.89
C LEU A 57 -6.54 -7.17 8.99
N PHE A 58 -6.46 -5.99 9.59
CA PHE A 58 -6.28 -4.74 8.87
C PHE A 58 -5.28 -3.84 9.60
N SER A 59 -4.67 -2.93 8.86
CA SER A 59 -3.78 -1.92 9.40
C SER A 59 -3.82 -0.67 8.54
N ILE A 60 -3.65 0.47 9.17
CA ILE A 60 -3.51 1.76 8.51
C ILE A 60 -2.28 2.41 9.11
N ASP A 61 -1.33 2.83 8.28
CA ASP A 61 -0.14 3.52 8.75
C ASP A 61 0.51 4.35 7.63
N ARG A 62 1.40 5.24 8.03
CA ARG A 62 2.14 6.10 7.12
C ARG A 62 3.15 5.32 6.31
N CYS A 63 3.14 5.56 5.01
CA CYS A 63 4.07 4.99 4.04
C CYS A 63 4.79 6.10 3.27
N PHE A 64 5.92 5.76 2.66
CA PHE A 64 6.83 6.72 2.05
C PHE A 64 7.24 6.22 0.67
N ARG A 65 7.16 7.09 -0.32
CA ARG A 65 7.63 6.84 -1.69
C ARG A 65 8.56 7.94 -2.13
N ARG A 66 9.59 7.57 -2.87
CA ARG A 66 10.46 8.55 -3.52
C ARG A 66 9.84 8.90 -4.87
N GLU A 67 8.96 9.87 -4.86
CA GLU A 67 8.39 10.41 -6.10
C GLU A 67 9.31 11.49 -6.70
N GLN A 68 9.24 11.67 -8.02
CA GLN A 68 10.00 12.72 -8.70
C GLN A 68 9.36 14.10 -8.55
N ALA A 69 8.04 14.13 -8.33
CA ALA A 69 7.26 15.33 -8.05
C ALA A 69 6.05 14.95 -7.18
N GLU A 70 5.56 15.89 -6.40
CA GLU A 70 4.28 15.76 -5.68
C GLU A 70 3.18 16.49 -6.44
N ASP A 71 2.04 15.83 -6.57
CA ASP A 71 0.82 16.38 -7.17
C ASP A 71 -0.42 15.71 -6.53
N SER A 72 -1.61 15.95 -7.08
CA SER A 72 -2.84 15.36 -6.57
C SER A 72 -2.88 13.81 -6.60
N HIS A 73 -2.00 13.18 -7.36
CA HIS A 73 -1.96 11.72 -7.53
C HIS A 73 -0.69 11.08 -6.94
N ARG A 74 0.34 11.86 -6.66
CA ARG A 74 1.65 11.38 -6.20
C ARG A 74 2.06 12.10 -4.93
N LEU A 75 2.11 11.35 -3.82
CA LEU A 75 2.52 11.84 -2.51
C LEU A 75 3.79 11.12 -2.06
N MET A 76 4.78 11.86 -1.58
CA MET A 76 5.99 11.27 -0.98
C MET A 76 5.70 10.59 0.36
N SER A 77 4.67 11.06 1.06
CA SER A 77 4.18 10.46 2.31
C SER A 77 2.67 10.36 2.26
N TYR A 78 2.12 9.19 2.53
CA TYR A 78 0.69 8.92 2.48
C TYR A 78 0.30 7.84 3.50
N HIS A 79 -0.99 7.72 3.81
CA HIS A 79 -1.51 6.64 4.63
C HIS A 79 -1.96 5.49 3.74
N SER A 80 -1.33 4.35 3.93
CA SER A 80 -1.74 3.09 3.31
C SER A 80 -2.62 2.33 4.27
N ALA A 81 -3.85 2.03 3.86
CA ALA A 81 -4.70 1.06 4.53
C ALA A 81 -4.56 -0.29 3.80
N SER A 82 -4.47 -1.37 4.56
CA SER A 82 -4.36 -2.70 3.99
C SER A 82 -5.04 -3.73 4.89
N CYS A 83 -5.61 -4.77 4.29
CA CYS A 83 -6.15 -5.89 5.01
C CYS A 83 -5.71 -7.22 4.39
N VAL A 84 -5.77 -8.27 5.18
CA VAL A 84 -5.56 -9.66 4.74
C VAL A 84 -6.66 -10.56 5.28
N VAL A 85 -7.01 -11.55 4.45
CA VAL A 85 -7.86 -12.68 4.83
C VAL A 85 -7.13 -13.96 4.48
N ALA A 86 -6.84 -14.78 5.48
CA ALA A 86 -6.18 -16.07 5.32
C ALA A 86 -7.13 -17.21 5.71
N GLY A 87 -7.31 -18.17 4.82
CA GLY A 87 -8.21 -19.32 5.04
C GLY A 87 -8.15 -20.30 3.88
N GLU A 88 -8.50 -21.57 4.12
CA GLU A 88 -8.41 -22.64 3.12
C GLU A 88 -9.26 -22.42 1.86
N LEU A 89 -10.40 -21.72 2.01
CA LEU A 89 -11.35 -21.46 0.93
C LEU A 89 -11.25 -20.04 0.35
N VAL A 90 -10.21 -19.27 0.73
CA VAL A 90 -10.04 -17.90 0.27
C VAL A 90 -9.67 -17.87 -1.22
N THR A 91 -10.37 -17.02 -1.95
CA THR A 91 -10.22 -16.85 -3.40
C THR A 91 -10.14 -15.37 -3.78
N ILE A 92 -9.94 -15.10 -5.06
CA ILE A 92 -9.97 -13.73 -5.61
C ILE A 92 -11.36 -13.07 -5.47
N GLU A 93 -12.43 -13.85 -5.41
CA GLU A 93 -13.78 -13.32 -5.21
C GLU A 93 -13.97 -12.72 -3.82
N ASP A 94 -13.25 -13.22 -2.81
CA ASP A 94 -13.21 -12.59 -1.48
C ASP A 94 -12.60 -11.19 -1.55
N GLY A 95 -11.57 -11.00 -2.38
CA GLY A 95 -10.98 -9.69 -2.63
C GLY A 95 -11.99 -8.72 -3.26
N LYS A 96 -12.75 -9.16 -4.26
CA LYS A 96 -13.84 -8.38 -4.86
C LYS A 96 -14.94 -8.06 -3.85
N ALA A 97 -15.31 -9.02 -3.00
CA ALA A 97 -16.34 -8.83 -1.98
C ALA A 97 -15.90 -7.79 -0.93
N VAL A 98 -14.66 -7.88 -0.45
CA VAL A 98 -14.09 -6.90 0.49
C VAL A 98 -14.03 -5.51 -0.15
N ALA A 99 -13.53 -5.41 -1.38
CA ALA A 99 -13.45 -4.14 -2.10
C ALA A 99 -14.86 -3.51 -2.28
N ARG A 100 -15.86 -4.30 -2.71
CA ARG A 100 -17.25 -3.82 -2.82
C ARG A 100 -17.80 -3.32 -1.50
N ALA A 101 -17.59 -4.07 -0.42
CA ALA A 101 -18.10 -3.70 0.90
C ALA A 101 -17.45 -2.38 1.39
N LEU A 102 -16.14 -2.23 1.24
CA LEU A 102 -15.43 -1.01 1.62
C LEU A 102 -15.89 0.18 0.79
N LEU A 103 -15.89 0.09 -0.54
CA LEU A 103 -16.28 1.19 -1.41
C LEU A 103 -17.73 1.60 -1.18
N SER A 104 -18.64 0.65 -1.04
CA SER A 104 -20.05 0.94 -0.73
C SER A 104 -20.22 1.61 0.62
N ALA A 105 -19.45 1.21 1.64
CA ALA A 105 -19.46 1.86 2.96
C ALA A 105 -18.95 3.31 2.90
N PHE A 106 -18.06 3.63 1.97
CA PHE A 106 -17.61 5.01 1.69
C PHE A 106 -18.52 5.78 0.73
N GLY A 107 -19.63 5.18 0.29
CA GLY A 107 -20.65 5.83 -0.56
C GLY A 107 -20.35 5.80 -2.06
N TYR A 108 -19.37 4.98 -2.49
CA TYR A 108 -19.16 4.78 -3.93
C TYR A 108 -20.21 3.83 -4.51
N THR A 109 -20.80 4.22 -5.64
CA THR A 109 -21.77 3.42 -6.39
C THR A 109 -21.18 2.88 -7.68
N ASP A 110 -20.26 3.66 -8.29
CA ASP A 110 -19.67 3.36 -9.58
C ASP A 110 -18.20 3.00 -9.44
N PHE A 111 -17.92 1.71 -9.53
CA PHE A 111 -16.55 1.17 -9.49
C PHE A 111 -16.42 -0.08 -10.35
N GLU A 112 -15.22 -0.36 -10.82
CA GLU A 112 -14.91 -1.53 -11.64
C GLU A 112 -13.61 -2.19 -11.24
N PHE A 113 -13.48 -3.48 -11.59
CA PHE A 113 -12.30 -4.29 -11.38
C PHE A 113 -11.56 -4.50 -12.69
N ARG A 114 -10.27 -4.18 -12.72
CA ARG A 114 -9.42 -4.38 -13.89
C ARG A 114 -8.25 -5.30 -13.53
N PRO A 115 -7.94 -6.32 -14.34
CA PRO A 115 -6.72 -7.07 -14.15
C PRO A 115 -5.50 -6.13 -14.20
N ASP A 116 -4.58 -6.26 -13.25
CA ASP A 116 -3.33 -5.49 -13.28
C ASP A 116 -2.27 -6.29 -14.06
N GLU A 117 -1.82 -5.72 -15.18
CA GLU A 117 -0.77 -6.30 -16.00
C GLU A 117 0.62 -6.16 -15.35
N LYS A 118 0.78 -5.23 -14.41
CA LYS A 118 2.01 -5.06 -13.63
C LYS A 118 2.07 -6.09 -12.52
N ARG A 119 2.88 -7.11 -12.69
CA ARG A 119 3.02 -8.18 -11.71
C ARG A 119 3.86 -7.74 -10.51
N SER A 120 3.23 -7.62 -9.35
CA SER A 120 3.95 -7.59 -8.09
C SER A 120 4.46 -8.99 -7.75
N LYS A 121 5.75 -9.11 -7.39
CA LYS A 121 6.41 -10.42 -7.14
C LYS A 121 5.79 -11.23 -6.00
N TYR A 122 5.04 -10.59 -5.12
CA TYR A 122 4.40 -11.22 -3.98
C TYR A 122 2.97 -11.70 -4.25
N TYR A 123 2.37 -11.38 -5.39
CA TYR A 123 1.08 -11.93 -5.77
C TYR A 123 1.22 -13.15 -6.69
N MET A 124 0.25 -14.04 -6.59
CA MET A 124 0.09 -15.14 -7.53
C MET A 124 -0.24 -14.57 -8.92
N PRO A 125 0.35 -15.12 -10.00
CA PRO A 125 0.04 -14.69 -11.36
C PRO A 125 -1.48 -14.66 -11.62
N ASP A 126 -1.92 -13.66 -12.39
CA ASP A 126 -3.29 -13.48 -12.87
C ASP A 126 -4.35 -13.23 -11.75
N THR A 127 -3.90 -12.92 -10.51
CA THR A 127 -4.81 -12.58 -9.41
C THR A 127 -4.79 -11.11 -9.02
N GLN A 128 -3.74 -10.37 -9.39
CA GLN A 128 -3.66 -8.95 -9.07
C GLN A 128 -4.72 -8.18 -9.82
N THR A 129 -5.52 -7.41 -9.09
CA THR A 129 -6.68 -6.68 -9.60
C THR A 129 -6.68 -5.26 -9.05
N GLU A 130 -6.73 -4.30 -9.94
CA GLU A 130 -6.94 -2.88 -9.63
C GLU A 130 -8.43 -2.58 -9.49
N VAL A 131 -8.75 -1.69 -8.57
CA VAL A 131 -10.12 -1.21 -8.33
C VAL A 131 -10.16 0.26 -8.70
N TYR A 132 -11.02 0.62 -9.63
CA TYR A 132 -11.24 1.99 -10.07
C TYR A 132 -12.59 2.48 -9.58
N ALA A 133 -12.65 3.72 -9.09
CA ALA A 133 -13.88 4.43 -8.77
C ALA A 133 -14.07 5.62 -9.71
N ALA A 134 -15.31 5.90 -10.07
CA ALA A 134 -15.64 7.04 -10.92
C ALA A 134 -15.59 8.34 -10.11
N HIS A 135 -14.84 9.32 -10.65
CA HIS A 135 -14.78 10.69 -10.11
C HIS A 135 -15.37 11.66 -11.17
N PRO A 136 -16.22 12.61 -10.77
CA PRO A 136 -16.87 13.51 -11.74
C PRO A 136 -15.88 14.32 -12.59
N ASP A 137 -14.77 14.78 -12.01
CA ASP A 137 -13.79 15.66 -12.69
C ASP A 137 -12.56 14.91 -13.21
N HIS A 138 -12.24 13.74 -12.66
CA HIS A 138 -11.01 13.00 -12.98
C HIS A 138 -11.26 11.68 -13.71
N GLY A 139 -12.53 11.34 -13.99
CA GLY A 139 -12.87 10.06 -14.62
C GLY A 139 -12.59 8.86 -13.69
N TRP A 140 -12.09 7.78 -14.24
CA TRP A 140 -11.77 6.58 -13.48
C TRP A 140 -10.44 6.72 -12.73
N VAL A 141 -10.48 6.67 -11.41
CA VAL A 141 -9.30 6.79 -10.53
C VAL A 141 -9.08 5.46 -9.82
N GLU A 142 -7.85 4.94 -9.88
CA GLU A 142 -7.45 3.77 -9.11
C GLU A 142 -7.51 4.10 -7.61
N VAL A 143 -8.25 3.30 -6.85
CA VAL A 143 -8.46 3.50 -5.41
C VAL A 143 -7.92 2.39 -4.55
N ALA A 144 -7.81 1.19 -5.08
CA ALA A 144 -7.32 0.02 -4.36
C ALA A 144 -6.72 -1.01 -5.32
N THR A 145 -5.87 -1.87 -4.77
CA THR A 145 -5.39 -3.07 -5.44
C THR A 145 -5.55 -4.26 -4.51
N PHE A 146 -5.95 -5.41 -5.03
CA PHE A 146 -5.99 -6.66 -4.28
C PHE A 146 -5.46 -7.83 -5.10
N GLY A 147 -5.15 -8.93 -4.42
CA GLY A 147 -4.70 -10.18 -5.05
C GLY A 147 -4.52 -11.29 -4.03
N ILE A 148 -4.21 -12.48 -4.54
CA ILE A 148 -3.81 -13.63 -3.71
C ILE A 148 -2.30 -13.66 -3.62
N TYR A 149 -1.76 -13.76 -2.41
CA TYR A 149 -0.32 -13.87 -2.23
C TYR A 149 0.25 -15.13 -2.89
N SER A 150 1.45 -15.00 -3.42
CA SER A 150 2.19 -16.12 -4.00
C SER A 150 2.41 -17.21 -2.96
N PRO A 151 2.03 -18.48 -3.23
CA PRO A 151 2.32 -19.59 -2.33
C PRO A 151 3.82 -19.76 -2.04
N VAL A 152 4.66 -19.41 -3.00
CA VAL A 152 6.14 -19.47 -2.83
C VAL A 152 6.58 -18.44 -1.79
N ALA A 153 6.06 -17.21 -1.85
CA ALA A 153 6.38 -16.17 -0.87
C ALA A 153 5.82 -16.51 0.53
N LEU A 154 4.62 -17.09 0.60
CA LEU A 154 3.99 -17.51 1.86
C LEU A 154 4.73 -18.67 2.53
N ALA A 155 5.27 -19.61 1.74
CA ALA A 155 5.98 -20.78 2.24
C ALA A 155 7.23 -20.40 3.06
N GLU A 156 7.91 -19.30 2.74
CA GLU A 156 9.05 -18.77 3.50
C GLU A 156 8.68 -18.40 4.95
N TYR A 157 7.39 -18.17 5.21
CA TYR A 157 6.83 -17.82 6.53
C TYR A 157 6.03 -18.96 7.16
N GLY A 158 6.11 -20.17 6.59
CA GLY A 158 5.39 -21.35 7.10
C GLY A 158 3.89 -21.34 6.81
N ILE A 159 3.42 -20.52 5.87
CA ILE A 159 1.99 -20.35 5.57
C ILE A 159 1.65 -21.19 4.35
N GLY A 160 0.81 -22.21 4.55
CA GLY A 160 0.45 -23.20 3.51
C GLY A 160 -0.94 -23.05 2.91
N ILE A 161 -1.70 -22.01 3.27
CA ILE A 161 -3.06 -21.79 2.76
C ILE A 161 -3.19 -20.43 2.06
N PRO A 162 -4.22 -20.24 1.22
CA PRO A 162 -4.41 -18.98 0.50
C PRO A 162 -4.56 -17.76 1.42
N VAL A 163 -3.94 -16.67 1.01
CA VAL A 163 -4.06 -15.36 1.66
C VAL A 163 -4.42 -14.31 0.62
N MET A 164 -5.60 -13.70 0.78
CA MET A 164 -6.02 -12.52 0.03
C MET A 164 -5.48 -11.28 0.74
N ASN A 165 -4.93 -10.36 -0.02
CA ASN A 165 -4.57 -9.03 0.46
C ASN A 165 -5.28 -7.96 -0.37
N LEU A 166 -5.69 -6.88 0.29
CA LEU A 166 -6.16 -5.65 -0.34
C LEU A 166 -5.41 -4.48 0.28
N GLY A 167 -4.97 -3.54 -0.56
CA GLY A 167 -4.34 -2.28 -0.17
C GLY A 167 -4.98 -1.10 -0.86
N LEU A 168 -5.07 0.04 -0.16
CA LEU A 168 -5.58 1.31 -0.69
C LEU A 168 -4.83 2.50 -0.11
N GLY A 169 -4.83 3.63 -0.84
CA GLY A 169 -4.35 4.92 -0.37
C GLY A 169 -5.49 5.71 0.26
N VAL A 170 -5.35 6.08 1.53
CA VAL A 170 -6.41 6.79 2.27
C VAL A 170 -6.65 8.18 1.69
N GLU A 171 -5.59 8.87 1.28
CA GLU A 171 -5.68 10.20 0.67
C GLU A 171 -6.39 10.16 -0.69
N HIS A 172 -6.17 9.12 -1.51
CA HIS A 172 -6.92 8.93 -2.76
C HIS A 172 -8.43 8.76 -2.50
N MET A 173 -8.77 7.97 -1.48
CA MET A 173 -10.16 7.81 -1.07
C MET A 173 -10.75 9.14 -0.60
N ALA A 174 -10.03 9.90 0.24
CA ALA A 174 -10.48 11.19 0.74
C ALA A 174 -10.63 12.23 -0.39
N MET A 175 -9.73 12.24 -1.36
CA MET A 175 -9.81 13.12 -2.53
C MET A 175 -11.10 12.90 -3.33
N ILE A 176 -11.45 11.64 -3.58
CA ILE A 176 -12.63 11.29 -4.36
C ILE A 176 -13.94 11.56 -3.56
N MET A 177 -13.90 11.46 -2.24
CA MET A 177 -15.06 11.74 -1.37
C MET A 177 -15.36 13.23 -1.20
N ASN A 178 -14.33 14.08 -1.26
CA ASN A 178 -14.46 15.53 -1.15
C ASN A 178 -14.69 16.12 -2.57
N LYS A 179 -15.94 16.08 -3.01
CA LYS A 179 -16.39 16.65 -4.28
C LYS A 179 -16.28 18.16 -4.32
#